data_2701b8ed9f2e8f80850ce499869104b1
#
_entry.id   2701b8ed9f2e8f80850ce499869104b1
#
_cell.length_a   1.000
_cell.length_b   1.000
_cell.length_c   1.000
_cell.angle_alpha   90.00
_cell.angle_beta   90.00
_cell.angle_gamma   90.00
#
_symmetry.space_group_name_H-M   'P 1'
#
loop_
_entity.id
_entity.type
_entity.pdbx_description
1 polymer ?
#
loop_
_entity_poly.entity_id
_entity_poly.type
_entity_poly.pdbx_seq_one_letter_code
_entity_poly.pdbx_strand_id
1 'polypeptide(L)'
;MQRRLLSASLGAALTVIPVESAEAQTVQELQRQIDELKATIAEMKAAQGGPPQDGPPRLATAPRAPTAAKAMAAAPVQATPVPVATQVAATAEKPKWYDRITLRGYSQLRFNEIVSGDRRAPDGISRLRSVHDSGIDDDTNFTFRRIRLILQGDLSDRVAFYFQPDFASAVSNQSGGERREGFVQLRDAYVDAFLDKDKRFSLRFGQSKVPFGWENMQSSSNRLTLDRSDGINSAVPSERDIGIVAYYTPRSVERIWTRLEEDGQKLFGNYGAFGVGVYNGQGISRTENNDGVATVAMATWPFALDGLGAAFAGQVFEAGGAAIRNRVQVEQRSGGLSSAAFADERLGIHAILYPQPIGFQAEWNWGRGPEYDRASQSIRTKPLNGGYVQTMGRVKASPLGPFMPYARWQYYRGG
;
A
#
# COMPACT_ATOMS: atom_id res chain seq x y z
N MET A 1 10.46 -59.04 -3.89
CA MET A 1 11.58 -58.08 -3.99
C MET A 1 11.07 -56.69 -3.66
N GLN A 2 11.20 -56.28 -2.40
CA GLN A 2 10.79 -54.98 -1.90
C GLN A 2 11.94 -54.00 -2.12
N ARG A 3 11.70 -52.91 -2.84
CA ARG A 3 12.58 -51.74 -2.86
C ARG A 3 12.06 -50.67 -1.91
N ARG A 4 12.76 -50.49 -0.80
CA ARG A 4 12.61 -49.37 0.11
C ARG A 4 13.19 -48.11 -0.57
N LEU A 5 12.39 -47.04 -0.70
CA LEU A 5 12.87 -45.70 -1.02
C LEU A 5 13.15 -45.00 0.30
N LEU A 6 14.39 -44.60 0.50
CA LEU A 6 14.84 -43.74 1.58
C LEU A 6 14.40 -42.30 1.27
N SER A 7 13.59 -41.75 2.13
CA SER A 7 13.34 -40.32 2.19
C SER A 7 14.42 -39.65 3.04
N ALA A 8 15.27 -38.86 2.41
CA ALA A 8 16.21 -37.98 3.10
C ALA A 8 15.49 -36.67 3.45
N SER A 9 15.16 -36.47 4.72
CA SER A 9 14.72 -35.20 5.27
C SER A 9 15.94 -34.33 5.51
N LEU A 10 16.07 -33.27 4.73
CA LEU A 10 17.06 -32.21 4.97
C LEU A 10 16.53 -31.29 6.06
N GLY A 11 16.91 -31.57 7.30
CA GLY A 11 16.67 -30.69 8.44
C GLY A 11 17.66 -29.52 8.41
N ALA A 12 17.23 -28.34 8.04
CA ALA A 12 17.98 -27.12 8.27
C ALA A 12 17.91 -26.77 9.75
N ALA A 13 18.98 -27.04 10.50
CA ALA A 13 19.15 -26.55 11.84
C ALA A 13 19.38 -25.03 11.80
N LEU A 14 18.37 -24.24 12.17
CA LEU A 14 18.56 -22.85 12.54
C LEU A 14 19.31 -22.84 13.89
N THR A 15 20.59 -22.52 13.87
CA THR A 15 21.31 -22.12 15.07
C THR A 15 20.76 -20.76 15.52
N VAL A 16 19.94 -20.79 16.58
CA VAL A 16 19.53 -19.60 17.31
C VAL A 16 20.78 -19.06 18.01
N ILE A 17 21.26 -17.90 17.58
CA ILE A 17 22.23 -17.12 18.32
C ILE A 17 21.52 -16.66 19.61
N PRO A 18 22.06 -16.92 20.81
CA PRO A 18 21.44 -16.44 22.04
C PRO A 18 21.48 -14.91 22.04
N VAL A 19 20.34 -14.28 21.92
CA VAL A 19 20.13 -12.90 22.37
C VAL A 19 20.24 -12.99 23.89
N GLU A 20 21.18 -12.24 24.49
CA GLU A 20 21.26 -12.08 25.92
C GLU A 20 19.87 -11.86 26.49
N SER A 21 19.53 -12.71 27.45
CA SER A 21 18.24 -12.74 28.12
C SER A 21 17.91 -11.36 28.68
N ALA A 22 16.95 -10.65 28.04
CA ALA A 22 16.19 -9.66 28.76
C ALA A 22 15.56 -10.42 29.96
N GLU A 23 15.95 -10.06 31.16
CA GLU A 23 15.41 -10.65 32.39
C GLU A 23 13.90 -10.61 32.29
N ALA A 24 13.28 -11.78 32.35
CA ALA A 24 11.83 -11.89 32.34
C ALA A 24 11.32 -11.13 33.56
N GLN A 25 10.71 -9.96 33.30
CA GLN A 25 10.07 -9.17 34.37
C GLN A 25 9.10 -10.07 35.10
N THR A 26 9.31 -10.27 36.42
CA THR A 26 8.42 -11.08 37.21
C THR A 26 7.04 -10.44 37.28
N VAL A 27 5.99 -11.22 37.43
CA VAL A 27 4.61 -10.72 37.58
C VAL A 27 4.53 -9.65 38.67
N GLN A 28 5.35 -9.76 39.70
CA GLN A 28 5.46 -8.77 40.78
C GLN A 28 6.03 -7.42 40.30
N GLU A 29 7.02 -7.41 39.43
CA GLU A 29 7.58 -6.18 38.86
C GLU A 29 6.58 -5.48 37.95
N LEU A 30 5.86 -6.23 37.12
CA LEU A 30 4.77 -5.69 36.32
C LEU A 30 3.64 -5.12 37.18
N GLN A 31 3.29 -5.79 38.26
CA GLN A 31 2.28 -5.31 39.20
C GLN A 31 2.71 -4.00 39.88
N ARG A 32 3.98 -3.88 40.27
CA ARG A 32 4.55 -2.64 40.81
C ARG A 32 4.46 -1.48 39.81
N GLN A 33 4.82 -1.71 38.57
CA GLN A 33 4.73 -0.70 37.51
C GLN A 33 3.27 -0.25 37.22
N ILE A 34 2.31 -1.18 37.31
CA ILE A 34 0.89 -0.86 37.19
C ILE A 34 0.41 0.03 38.35
N ASP A 35 0.86 -0.25 39.55
CA ASP A 35 0.46 0.54 40.71
C ASP A 35 1.11 1.94 40.75
N GLU A 36 2.36 2.09 40.27
CA GLU A 36 3.01 3.37 40.05
C GLU A 36 2.29 4.21 38.99
N LEU A 37 1.89 3.59 37.87
CA LEU A 37 1.10 4.24 36.83
C LEU A 37 -0.26 4.71 37.33
N LYS A 38 -0.95 3.91 38.14
CA LYS A 38 -2.23 4.30 38.75
C LYS A 38 -2.07 5.48 39.72
N ALA A 39 -1.00 5.52 40.50
CA ALA A 39 -0.70 6.65 41.39
C ALA A 39 -0.46 7.95 40.57
N THR A 40 0.33 7.88 39.50
CA THR A 40 0.57 9.02 38.59
C THR A 40 -0.71 9.53 37.94
N ILE A 41 -1.59 8.63 37.52
CA ILE A 41 -2.89 9.01 36.94
C ILE A 41 -3.79 9.68 37.99
N ALA A 42 -3.75 9.21 39.25
CA ALA A 42 -4.49 9.81 40.33
C ALA A 42 -3.99 11.22 40.68
N GLU A 43 -2.67 11.45 40.69
CA GLU A 43 -2.06 12.76 40.85
C GLU A 43 -2.42 13.74 39.71
N MET A 44 -2.37 13.26 38.45
CA MET A 44 -2.77 14.08 37.30
C MET A 44 -4.27 14.44 37.35
N LYS A 45 -5.14 13.53 37.79
CA LYS A 45 -6.56 13.83 38.00
C LYS A 45 -6.80 14.82 39.12
N ALA A 46 -6.06 14.72 40.25
CA ALA A 46 -6.12 15.67 41.34
C ALA A 46 -5.62 17.09 40.92
N ALA A 47 -4.62 17.16 40.07
CA ALA A 47 -4.12 18.43 39.50
C ALA A 47 -5.08 19.09 38.49
N GLN A 48 -5.99 18.32 37.90
CA GLN A 48 -7.04 18.84 36.97
C GLN A 48 -8.35 19.19 37.64
N GLY A 49 -8.51 18.96 38.94
CA GLY A 49 -9.73 19.22 39.72
C GLY A 49 -9.88 20.68 40.16
N GLY A 50 -10.26 21.56 39.21
CA GLY A 50 -10.90 22.82 39.52
C GLY A 50 -12.40 22.63 39.59
N PRO A 51 -13.18 23.51 40.35
CA PRO A 51 -14.59 23.27 40.57
C PRO A 51 -15.43 23.43 39.29
N PRO A 52 -16.54 22.69 39.17
CA PRO A 52 -17.37 22.71 37.95
C PRO A 52 -18.10 24.05 37.83
N GLN A 53 -17.96 24.75 36.69
CA GLN A 53 -18.79 25.85 36.32
C GLN A 53 -19.95 25.32 35.46
N ASP A 54 -21.12 25.33 36.05
CA ASP A 54 -22.40 25.15 35.35
C ASP A 54 -22.75 26.39 34.54
N GLY A 55 -23.04 26.19 33.24
CA GLY A 55 -23.67 27.20 32.39
C GLY A 55 -23.40 26.94 30.90
N PRO A 56 -24.47 26.91 30.03
CA PRO A 56 -24.28 26.73 28.60
C PRO A 56 -23.67 27.98 27.94
N PRO A 57 -22.75 27.84 26.98
CA PRO A 57 -22.12 28.98 26.33
C PRO A 57 -23.12 29.71 25.40
N ARG A 58 -23.36 30.99 25.67
CA ARG A 58 -24.04 31.91 24.75
C ARG A 58 -23.10 32.23 23.58
N LEU A 59 -23.62 32.08 22.37
CA LEU A 59 -22.97 32.56 21.15
C LEU A 59 -22.74 34.05 21.25
N ALA A 60 -21.49 34.50 21.25
CA ALA A 60 -21.11 35.89 21.09
C ALA A 60 -20.96 36.21 19.59
N THR A 61 -21.70 37.23 19.17
CA THR A 61 -21.68 37.83 17.84
C THR A 61 -20.31 38.44 17.53
N ALA A 62 -19.79 38.17 16.35
CA ALA A 62 -18.53 38.70 15.83
C ALA A 62 -18.61 40.22 15.59
N PRO A 63 -17.59 41.01 15.92
CA PRO A 63 -17.51 42.41 15.53
C PRO A 63 -16.96 42.55 14.11
N ARG A 64 -17.62 43.47 13.41
CA ARG A 64 -17.38 43.93 12.04
C ARG A 64 -16.01 44.60 11.91
N ALA A 65 -15.27 44.29 10.86
CA ALA A 65 -14.00 44.87 10.51
C ALA A 65 -14.07 46.38 10.20
N PRO A 66 -13.06 47.18 10.57
CA PRO A 66 -12.90 48.55 10.06
C PRO A 66 -11.96 48.56 8.85
N THR A 67 -12.31 49.46 7.98
CA THR A 67 -11.77 49.81 6.68
C THR A 67 -10.35 50.35 6.74
N ALA A 68 -9.60 50.09 5.68
CA ALA A 68 -8.33 50.62 5.19
C ALA A 68 -7.69 51.84 5.91
N ALA A 69 -6.40 51.68 6.23
CA ALA A 69 -5.46 52.79 6.45
C ALA A 69 -4.12 52.54 5.74
N LYS A 70 -3.91 53.35 4.75
CA LYS A 70 -2.75 54.06 4.23
C LYS A 70 -1.34 53.53 4.55
N ALA A 71 -0.64 53.11 3.50
CA ALA A 71 0.78 52.82 3.51
C ALA A 71 1.65 54.02 3.94
N MET A 72 2.49 53.81 4.94
CA MET A 72 3.65 54.68 5.23
C MET A 72 4.93 53.89 4.93
N ALA A 73 5.79 54.51 4.15
CA ALA A 73 7.12 54.02 3.81
C ALA A 73 8.01 53.94 5.05
N ALA A 74 8.58 52.81 5.31
CA ALA A 74 9.60 52.62 6.35
C ALA A 74 10.98 52.86 5.78
N ALA A 75 11.79 53.68 6.48
CA ALA A 75 13.17 53.97 6.22
C ALA A 75 14.09 52.76 6.48
N PRO A 76 15.27 52.69 5.87
CA PRO A 76 16.16 51.52 6.02
C PRO A 76 16.79 51.46 7.43
N VAL A 77 16.53 50.37 8.11
CA VAL A 77 17.16 50.04 9.39
C VAL A 77 18.58 49.51 9.10
N GLN A 78 19.59 50.21 9.59
CA GLN A 78 20.98 49.74 9.59
C GLN A 78 21.11 48.52 10.51
N ALA A 79 21.55 47.41 9.95
CA ALA A 79 21.85 46.20 10.70
C ALA A 79 23.11 46.38 11.56
N THR A 80 22.96 46.33 12.85
CA THR A 80 24.08 46.17 13.81
C THR A 80 24.63 44.73 13.69
N PRO A 81 25.97 44.52 13.73
CA PRO A 81 26.53 43.16 13.64
C PRO A 81 26.15 42.38 14.92
N VAL A 82 25.46 41.29 14.71
CA VAL A 82 25.19 40.28 15.75
C VAL A 82 26.52 39.58 16.08
N PRO A 83 26.89 39.43 17.38
CA PRO A 83 28.12 38.70 17.73
C PRO A 83 27.99 37.25 17.24
N VAL A 84 29.03 36.79 16.53
CA VAL A 84 29.19 35.41 16.11
C VAL A 84 29.21 34.53 17.37
N ALA A 85 28.08 33.86 17.62
CA ALA A 85 28.03 32.81 18.63
C ALA A 85 29.05 31.73 18.20
N THR A 86 30.05 31.51 19.01
CA THR A 86 30.96 30.38 18.88
C THR A 86 30.13 29.12 18.80
N GLN A 87 30.09 28.50 17.64
CA GLN A 87 29.48 27.17 17.47
C GLN A 87 30.30 26.21 18.34
N VAL A 88 29.81 25.92 19.52
CA VAL A 88 30.23 24.74 20.26
C VAL A 88 29.90 23.56 19.34
N ALA A 89 30.95 22.90 18.86
CA ALA A 89 30.80 21.68 18.08
C ALA A 89 29.95 20.69 18.91
N ALA A 90 28.70 20.58 18.59
CA ALA A 90 27.85 19.56 19.14
C ALA A 90 28.49 18.22 18.75
N THR A 91 29.00 17.49 19.73
CA THR A 91 29.43 16.12 19.56
C THR A 91 28.25 15.40 18.97
N ALA A 92 28.36 14.96 17.71
CA ALA A 92 27.31 14.24 17.02
C ALA A 92 26.97 12.99 17.85
N GLU A 93 25.86 13.02 18.56
CA GLU A 93 25.35 11.83 19.26
C GLU A 93 25.23 10.69 18.23
N LYS A 94 25.67 9.51 18.62
CA LYS A 94 25.48 8.34 17.76
C LYS A 94 23.99 8.18 17.43
N PRO A 95 23.61 8.03 16.15
CA PRO A 95 22.22 7.91 15.78
C PRO A 95 21.59 6.76 16.56
N LYS A 96 20.47 7.04 17.23
CA LYS A 96 19.71 6.06 18.00
C LYS A 96 18.97 5.16 17.02
N TRP A 97 18.70 3.92 17.40
CA TRP A 97 18.04 2.95 16.52
C TRP A 97 16.68 3.43 15.98
N TYR A 98 15.95 4.24 16.75
CA TYR A 98 14.64 4.77 16.36
C TYR A 98 14.73 5.96 15.37
N ASP A 99 15.89 6.59 15.20
CA ASP A 99 16.11 7.64 14.19
C ASP A 99 15.98 7.07 12.76
N ARG A 100 16.10 5.74 12.63
CA ARG A 100 15.92 5.00 11.37
C ARG A 100 14.49 4.56 11.12
N ILE A 101 13.55 4.88 12.03
CA ILE A 101 12.14 4.49 11.92
C ILE A 101 11.31 5.68 11.49
N THR A 102 10.50 5.47 10.47
CA THR A 102 9.58 6.48 9.93
C THR A 102 8.15 6.03 10.18
N LEU A 103 7.36 6.93 10.78
CA LEU A 103 5.91 6.81 10.91
C LEU A 103 5.27 7.76 9.91
N ARG A 104 4.39 7.23 9.05
CA ARG A 104 3.60 8.01 8.09
C ARG A 104 2.24 7.38 7.91
N GLY A 105 1.33 8.08 7.25
CA GLY A 105 0.01 7.53 6.98
C GLY A 105 -0.79 8.42 6.05
N TYR A 106 -1.97 7.95 5.70
CA TYR A 106 -2.94 8.70 4.93
C TYR A 106 -4.35 8.18 5.16
N SER A 107 -5.33 9.07 4.97
CA SER A 107 -6.74 8.72 4.91
C SER A 107 -7.31 9.07 3.54
N GLN A 108 -8.30 8.30 3.09
CA GLN A 108 -9.07 8.57 1.90
C GLN A 108 -10.55 8.52 2.24
N LEU A 109 -11.16 9.71 2.35
CA LEU A 109 -12.60 9.89 2.41
C LEU A 109 -13.14 10.00 0.99
N ARG A 110 -14.25 9.34 0.70
CA ARG A 110 -14.96 9.42 -0.57
C ARG A 110 -16.39 9.83 -0.36
N PHE A 111 -16.90 10.61 -1.30
CA PHE A 111 -18.32 10.76 -1.57
C PHE A 111 -18.66 9.92 -2.80
N ASN A 112 -19.65 9.06 -2.69
CA ASN A 112 -20.08 8.16 -3.75
C ASN A 112 -21.51 8.51 -4.15
N GLU A 113 -21.75 8.69 -5.46
CA GLU A 113 -23.05 8.93 -6.06
C GLU A 113 -23.10 8.30 -7.45
N ILE A 114 -24.12 7.50 -7.72
CA ILE A 114 -24.37 6.94 -9.04
C ILE A 114 -25.32 7.87 -9.79
N VAL A 115 -24.77 8.73 -10.64
CA VAL A 115 -25.53 9.75 -11.37
C VAL A 115 -26.24 9.22 -12.62
N SER A 116 -25.82 8.06 -13.15
CA SER A 116 -26.39 7.45 -14.36
C SER A 116 -26.08 5.95 -14.42
N GLY A 117 -26.99 5.18 -15.03
CA GLY A 117 -26.87 3.73 -15.20
C GLY A 117 -27.67 2.94 -14.16
N ASP A 118 -27.62 1.61 -14.31
CA ASP A 118 -28.27 0.72 -13.34
C ASP A 118 -27.51 0.75 -12.01
N ARG A 119 -28.17 1.12 -10.96
CA ARG A 119 -27.60 1.18 -9.62
C ARG A 119 -27.35 -0.21 -9.05
N ARG A 120 -28.18 -1.19 -9.42
CA ARG A 120 -28.07 -2.59 -8.95
C ARG A 120 -27.81 -3.56 -10.09
N ALA A 121 -26.94 -4.54 -9.82
CA ALA A 121 -26.91 -5.77 -10.62
C ALA A 121 -28.18 -6.60 -10.35
N PRO A 122 -28.54 -7.56 -11.22
CA PRO A 122 -29.76 -8.37 -11.06
C PRO A 122 -29.91 -9.08 -9.73
N ASP A 123 -28.81 -9.32 -9.02
CA ASP A 123 -28.72 -9.97 -7.71
C ASP A 123 -28.50 -8.96 -6.55
N GLY A 124 -28.82 -7.69 -6.76
CA GLY A 124 -28.76 -6.66 -5.72
C GLY A 124 -27.38 -6.05 -5.46
N ILE A 125 -26.38 -6.35 -6.29
CA ILE A 125 -25.02 -5.83 -6.16
C ILE A 125 -24.77 -4.80 -7.26
N SER A 126 -24.16 -3.65 -6.92
CA SER A 126 -23.84 -2.62 -7.88
C SER A 126 -22.92 -3.14 -9.00
N ARG A 127 -23.26 -2.83 -10.26
CA ARG A 127 -22.43 -3.16 -11.43
C ARG A 127 -21.20 -2.27 -11.55
N LEU A 128 -21.19 -1.12 -10.89
CA LEU A 128 -20.06 -0.19 -10.88
C LEU A 128 -19.03 -0.52 -9.81
N ARG A 129 -19.30 -1.54 -9.04
CA ARG A 129 -18.41 -1.98 -7.97
C ARG A 129 -17.23 -2.73 -8.57
N SER A 130 -16.03 -2.23 -8.31
CA SER A 130 -14.81 -3.02 -8.44
C SER A 130 -14.89 -4.23 -7.51
N VAL A 131 -14.29 -5.34 -7.89
CA VAL A 131 -14.26 -6.61 -7.12
C VAL A 131 -13.94 -6.41 -5.64
N HIS A 132 -13.26 -5.33 -5.28
CA HIS A 132 -12.81 -5.04 -3.92
C HIS A 132 -13.34 -3.73 -3.32
N ASP A 133 -14.24 -3.03 -3.99
CA ASP A 133 -14.83 -1.81 -3.46
C ASP A 133 -16.22 -2.08 -2.85
N SER A 134 -16.23 -2.45 -1.58
CA SER A 134 -17.46 -2.69 -0.83
C SER A 134 -18.16 -1.39 -0.38
N GLY A 135 -17.51 -0.25 -0.58
CA GLY A 135 -18.07 1.04 -0.17
C GLY A 135 -18.95 1.72 -1.22
N ILE A 136 -19.04 1.17 -2.44
CA ILE A 136 -19.90 1.67 -3.51
C ILE A 136 -21.11 0.73 -3.60
N ASP A 137 -22.22 1.17 -3.06
CA ASP A 137 -23.54 0.56 -3.21
C ASP A 137 -24.49 1.51 -3.94
N ASP A 138 -25.79 1.25 -3.89
CA ASP A 138 -26.80 2.07 -4.57
C ASP A 138 -27.21 3.32 -3.79
N ASP A 139 -26.70 3.50 -2.59
CA ASP A 139 -27.00 4.67 -1.78
C ASP A 139 -25.92 5.74 -1.93
N THR A 140 -26.34 7.02 -1.97
CA THR A 140 -25.42 8.16 -1.87
C THR A 140 -24.79 8.16 -0.50
N ASN A 141 -23.47 8.05 -0.43
CA ASN A 141 -22.81 7.93 0.86
C ASN A 141 -21.41 8.55 0.93
N PHE A 142 -20.99 8.82 2.17
CA PHE A 142 -19.59 9.08 2.50
C PHE A 142 -18.98 7.81 3.07
N THR A 143 -17.80 7.43 2.57
CA THR A 143 -17.06 6.27 3.06
C THR A 143 -15.60 6.57 3.31
N PHE A 144 -15.04 6.02 4.38
CA PHE A 144 -13.58 5.90 4.50
C PHE A 144 -13.11 4.70 3.69
N ARG A 145 -12.52 4.98 2.55
CA ARG A 145 -11.98 3.92 1.69
C ARG A 145 -10.67 3.35 2.24
N ARG A 146 -9.86 4.19 2.88
CA ARG A 146 -8.58 3.83 3.50
C ARG A 146 -8.28 4.75 4.67
N ILE A 147 -7.81 4.17 5.76
CA ILE A 147 -7.17 4.88 6.87
C ILE A 147 -5.94 4.05 7.22
N ARG A 148 -4.77 4.43 6.71
CA ARG A 148 -3.56 3.63 6.80
C ARG A 148 -2.48 4.31 7.60
N LEU A 149 -1.89 3.55 8.50
CA LEU A 149 -0.67 3.89 9.20
C LEU A 149 0.46 3.04 8.63
N ILE A 150 1.65 3.61 8.51
CA ILE A 150 2.82 2.94 7.98
C ILE A 150 3.97 3.15 8.94
N LEU A 151 4.48 2.07 9.49
CA LEU A 151 5.70 2.03 10.28
C LEU A 151 6.75 1.28 9.47
N GLN A 152 7.85 1.95 9.15
CA GLN A 152 8.93 1.36 8.35
C GLN A 152 10.28 1.86 8.83
N GLY A 153 11.32 1.06 8.61
CA GLY A 153 12.68 1.49 8.95
C GLY A 153 13.72 0.42 8.72
N ASP A 154 14.98 0.82 8.87
CA ASP A 154 16.13 -0.05 8.83
C ASP A 154 16.49 -0.52 10.24
N LEU A 155 16.35 -1.81 10.51
CA LEU A 155 16.83 -2.43 11.76
C LEU A 155 18.34 -2.54 11.78
N SER A 156 18.94 -2.72 10.61
CA SER A 156 20.38 -2.71 10.36
C SER A 156 20.65 -2.31 8.92
N ASP A 157 21.92 -2.22 8.54
CA ASP A 157 22.31 -1.95 7.14
C ASP A 157 21.88 -3.04 6.16
N ARG A 158 21.47 -4.23 6.70
CA ARG A 158 21.08 -5.41 5.93
C ARG A 158 19.64 -5.82 6.12
N VAL A 159 18.91 -5.20 7.03
CA VAL A 159 17.54 -5.61 7.37
C VAL A 159 16.66 -4.38 7.52
N ALA A 160 15.59 -4.34 6.73
CA ALA A 160 14.53 -3.34 6.86
C ALA A 160 13.20 -4.02 7.15
N PHE A 161 12.28 -3.30 7.76
CA PHE A 161 10.92 -3.77 8.00
C PHE A 161 9.88 -2.77 7.48
N TYR A 162 8.69 -3.30 7.21
CA TYR A 162 7.53 -2.53 6.79
C TYR A 162 6.27 -3.12 7.40
N PHE A 163 5.49 -2.28 8.07
CA PHE A 163 4.25 -2.66 8.73
C PHE A 163 3.15 -1.65 8.39
N GLN A 164 2.02 -2.13 7.85
CA GLN A 164 0.91 -1.27 7.41
C GLN A 164 -0.45 -1.86 7.80
N PRO A 165 -1.05 -1.43 8.91
CA PRO A 165 -2.48 -1.63 9.19
C PRO A 165 -3.36 -0.68 8.36
N ASP A 166 -4.59 -1.12 8.10
CA ASP A 166 -5.66 -0.32 7.49
C ASP A 166 -6.88 -0.35 8.42
N PHE A 167 -7.30 0.80 8.89
CA PHE A 167 -8.40 0.96 9.87
C PHE A 167 -9.77 1.17 9.21
N ALA A 168 -9.81 1.22 7.87
CA ALA A 168 -11.05 1.35 7.10
C ALA A 168 -11.55 0.00 6.55
N SER A 169 -11.26 -1.09 7.26
CA SER A 169 -11.69 -2.42 6.86
C SER A 169 -13.05 -2.76 7.49
N ALA A 170 -13.88 -3.47 6.74
CA ALA A 170 -15.11 -4.09 7.23
C ALA A 170 -14.89 -5.58 7.41
N VAL A 171 -15.51 -6.18 8.42
CA VAL A 171 -15.54 -7.62 8.63
C VAL A 171 -16.80 -8.17 7.95
N SER A 172 -16.64 -9.11 7.02
CA SER A 172 -17.74 -9.91 6.51
C SER A 172 -18.23 -10.87 7.62
N ASN A 173 -19.53 -11.16 7.67
CA ASN A 173 -20.16 -12.06 8.65
C ASN A 173 -20.40 -11.49 10.04
N GLN A 174 -20.84 -10.27 10.15
CA GLN A 174 -21.39 -9.76 11.39
C GLN A 174 -22.85 -10.19 11.55
N SER A 175 -23.13 -10.93 12.62
CA SER A 175 -24.49 -11.22 13.04
C SER A 175 -25.12 -9.96 13.62
N GLY A 176 -26.31 -9.67 13.17
CA GLY A 176 -27.18 -8.55 13.37
C GLY A 176 -27.06 -7.65 14.60
N GLY A 177 -27.45 -6.43 14.42
CA GLY A 177 -27.78 -5.45 15.42
C GLY A 177 -26.85 -4.25 15.47
N GLU A 178 -25.54 -4.41 15.46
CA GLU A 178 -24.61 -3.27 15.45
C GLU A 178 -23.72 -3.33 14.21
N ARG A 179 -23.86 -2.33 13.36
CA ARG A 179 -23.02 -2.22 12.17
C ARG A 179 -21.60 -1.86 12.62
N ARG A 180 -20.64 -2.72 12.31
CA ARG A 180 -19.25 -2.56 12.70
C ARG A 180 -18.41 -2.30 11.45
N GLU A 181 -17.96 -1.07 11.31
CA GLU A 181 -16.97 -0.65 10.31
C GLU A 181 -15.74 -0.13 11.07
N GLY A 182 -14.59 -0.08 10.41
CA GLY A 182 -13.38 0.43 11.02
C GLY A 182 -12.55 -0.62 11.77
N PHE A 183 -12.61 -1.88 11.36
CA PHE A 183 -11.71 -2.91 11.85
C PHE A 183 -10.30 -2.72 11.32
N VAL A 184 -9.33 -3.08 12.14
CA VAL A 184 -7.92 -3.10 11.73
C VAL A 184 -7.63 -4.36 10.93
N GLN A 185 -7.22 -4.20 9.69
CA GLN A 185 -6.69 -5.27 8.87
C GLN A 185 -5.20 -5.05 8.64
N LEU A 186 -4.40 -6.07 8.91
CA LEU A 186 -2.99 -6.05 8.53
C LEU A 186 -2.87 -6.16 7.01
N ARG A 187 -2.40 -5.09 6.36
CA ARG A 187 -2.22 -5.08 4.89
C ARG A 187 -0.84 -5.57 4.51
N ASP A 188 0.18 -4.95 5.05
CA ASP A 188 1.57 -5.32 4.79
C ASP A 188 2.29 -5.55 6.12
N ALA A 189 3.03 -6.65 6.24
CA ALA A 189 3.92 -6.97 7.35
C ALA A 189 5.05 -7.83 6.81
N TYR A 190 6.17 -7.22 6.52
CA TYR A 190 7.31 -7.93 5.95
C TYR A 190 8.65 -7.37 6.41
N VAL A 191 9.66 -8.19 6.21
CA VAL A 191 11.07 -7.86 6.42
C VAL A 191 11.80 -8.06 5.11
N ASP A 192 12.63 -7.09 4.73
CA ASP A 192 13.58 -7.18 3.63
C ASP A 192 14.97 -7.48 4.17
N ALA A 193 15.57 -8.58 3.72
CA ALA A 193 16.97 -8.92 3.96
C ALA A 193 17.79 -8.57 2.72
N PHE A 194 18.72 -7.63 2.84
CA PHE A 194 19.58 -7.18 1.74
C PHE A 194 20.85 -8.04 1.67
N LEU A 195 21.06 -8.69 0.53
CA LEU A 195 22.18 -9.59 0.32
C LEU A 195 23.47 -8.83 -0.03
N ASP A 196 23.37 -7.61 -0.55
CA ASP A 196 24.49 -6.75 -0.87
C ASP A 196 24.41 -5.39 -0.13
N LYS A 197 25.55 -4.70 -0.04
CA LYS A 197 25.63 -3.40 0.66
C LYS A 197 24.84 -2.28 -0.04
N ASP A 198 24.70 -2.41 -1.34
CA ASP A 198 23.97 -1.42 -2.17
C ASP A 198 22.47 -1.66 -2.17
N LYS A 199 21.96 -2.64 -1.40
CA LYS A 199 20.55 -3.01 -1.29
C LYS A 199 19.88 -3.37 -2.63
N ARG A 200 20.66 -3.82 -3.63
CA ARG A 200 20.17 -4.18 -4.97
C ARG A 200 19.47 -5.54 -5.01
N PHE A 201 19.99 -6.48 -4.21
CA PHE A 201 19.39 -7.78 -4.01
C PHE A 201 18.71 -7.82 -2.65
N SER A 202 17.42 -8.13 -2.63
CA SER A 202 16.68 -8.34 -1.40
C SER A 202 15.87 -9.63 -1.43
N LEU A 203 15.71 -10.22 -0.25
CA LEU A 203 14.75 -11.27 0.02
C LEU A 203 13.72 -10.69 0.97
N ARG A 204 12.48 -10.63 0.52
CA ARG A 204 11.33 -10.18 1.32
C ARG A 204 10.61 -11.38 1.89
N PHE A 205 10.35 -11.33 3.20
CA PHE A 205 9.65 -12.37 3.94
C PHE A 205 8.41 -11.77 4.61
N GLY A 206 7.26 -12.41 4.46
CA GLY A 206 6.02 -12.01 5.13
C GLY A 206 4.91 -11.64 4.17
N GLN A 207 3.92 -10.90 4.69
CA GLN A 207 2.78 -10.46 3.92
C GLN A 207 3.09 -9.18 3.16
N SER A 208 3.05 -9.24 1.84
CA SER A 208 3.33 -8.12 0.96
C SER A 208 2.53 -8.22 -0.32
N LYS A 209 2.58 -7.17 -1.15
CA LYS A 209 1.98 -7.24 -2.48
C LYS A 209 2.66 -8.30 -3.32
N VAL A 210 1.83 -9.12 -3.97
CA VAL A 210 2.30 -10.10 -4.95
C VAL A 210 2.73 -9.37 -6.23
N PRO A 211 3.93 -9.59 -6.76
CA PRO A 211 4.46 -8.82 -7.88
C PRO A 211 3.84 -9.27 -9.23
N PHE A 212 2.53 -9.13 -9.34
CA PHE A 212 1.77 -9.29 -10.57
C PHE A 212 0.95 -8.03 -10.84
N GLY A 213 1.25 -7.36 -11.96
CA GLY A 213 0.65 -6.11 -12.34
C GLY A 213 1.41 -4.88 -11.80
N TRP A 214 1.83 -3.99 -12.70
CA TRP A 214 2.54 -2.75 -12.33
C TRP A 214 1.66 -1.85 -11.46
N GLU A 215 0.38 -1.69 -11.82
CA GLU A 215 -0.58 -0.92 -11.03
C GLU A 215 -0.85 -1.55 -9.65
N ASN A 216 -0.76 -2.87 -9.54
CA ASN A 216 -0.84 -3.55 -8.26
C ASN A 216 0.31 -3.16 -7.33
N MET A 217 1.52 -3.08 -7.87
CA MET A 217 2.72 -2.70 -7.10
C MET A 217 2.70 -1.22 -6.68
N GLN A 218 1.96 -0.37 -7.38
CA GLN A 218 1.85 1.04 -7.07
C GLN A 218 1.09 1.28 -5.76
N SER A 219 1.60 2.17 -4.91
CA SER A 219 0.88 2.60 -3.70
C SER A 219 -0.43 3.29 -4.07
N SER A 220 -1.49 3.03 -3.30
CA SER A 220 -2.78 3.73 -3.50
C SER A 220 -2.70 5.23 -3.24
N SER A 221 -1.73 5.71 -2.47
CA SER A 221 -1.45 7.15 -2.32
C SER A 221 -0.71 7.76 -3.52
N ASN A 222 -0.16 6.92 -4.39
CA ASN A 222 0.65 7.34 -5.54
C ASN A 222 -0.04 7.11 -6.89
N ARG A 223 -1.21 6.44 -6.93
CA ARG A 223 -1.98 6.28 -8.16
C ARG A 223 -2.76 7.55 -8.51
N LEU A 224 -2.94 7.79 -9.80
CA LEU A 224 -3.83 8.85 -10.29
C LEU A 224 -5.29 8.47 -10.12
N THR A 225 -5.62 7.20 -10.35
CA THR A 225 -6.98 6.67 -10.20
C THR A 225 -7.29 6.31 -8.74
N LEU A 226 -8.54 6.41 -8.36
CA LEU A 226 -9.01 6.05 -7.02
C LEU A 226 -8.80 4.56 -6.74
N ASP A 227 -9.06 3.71 -7.74
CA ASP A 227 -8.88 2.26 -7.65
C ASP A 227 -8.15 1.70 -8.87
N ARG A 228 -7.64 0.47 -8.76
CA ARG A 228 -7.04 -0.27 -9.87
C ARG A 228 -8.12 -0.69 -10.86
N SER A 229 -7.68 -0.98 -12.09
CA SER A 229 -8.54 -1.61 -13.08
C SER A 229 -8.98 -3.01 -12.63
N ASP A 230 -10.19 -3.42 -13.02
CA ASP A 230 -10.75 -4.72 -12.63
C ASP A 230 -9.90 -5.88 -13.14
N GLY A 231 -9.32 -5.74 -14.34
CA GLY A 231 -8.42 -6.75 -14.90
C GLY A 231 -7.20 -7.03 -14.01
N ILE A 232 -6.66 -6.01 -13.35
CA ILE A 232 -5.51 -6.15 -12.43
C ILE A 232 -5.98 -6.54 -11.03
N ASN A 233 -7.08 -5.97 -10.56
CA ASN A 233 -7.64 -6.24 -9.24
C ASN A 233 -8.09 -7.70 -9.06
N SER A 234 -8.54 -8.34 -10.13
CA SER A 234 -8.99 -9.74 -10.12
C SER A 234 -7.85 -10.75 -10.06
N ALA A 235 -6.60 -10.31 -10.29
CA ALA A 235 -5.46 -11.21 -10.47
C ALA A 235 -4.98 -11.90 -9.19
N VAL A 236 -5.04 -11.21 -8.07
CA VAL A 236 -4.59 -11.73 -6.78
C VAL A 236 -5.62 -11.36 -5.73
N PRO A 237 -6.19 -12.32 -4.99
CA PRO A 237 -7.14 -12.03 -3.94
C PRO A 237 -6.57 -11.02 -2.94
N SER A 238 -7.19 -9.84 -2.85
CA SER A 238 -6.78 -8.75 -1.96
C SER A 238 -5.39 -8.13 -2.24
N GLU A 239 -4.76 -8.42 -3.38
CA GLU A 239 -3.48 -7.84 -3.84
C GLU A 239 -2.23 -8.35 -3.12
N ARG A 240 -2.38 -8.98 -1.98
CA ARG A 240 -1.32 -9.35 -1.05
C ARG A 240 -1.43 -10.81 -0.67
N ASP A 241 -0.29 -11.35 -0.31
CA ASP A 241 -0.25 -12.71 0.23
C ASP A 241 0.99 -12.90 1.12
N ILE A 242 1.01 -13.98 1.88
CA ILE A 242 2.12 -14.37 2.73
C ILE A 242 3.08 -15.23 1.93
N GLY A 243 4.35 -14.84 1.88
CA GLY A 243 5.33 -15.57 1.09
C GLY A 243 6.74 -15.03 1.18
N ILE A 244 7.54 -15.46 0.22
CA ILE A 244 8.94 -15.06 0.06
C ILE A 244 9.13 -14.60 -1.38
N VAL A 245 9.77 -13.45 -1.56
CA VAL A 245 10.10 -12.94 -2.90
C VAL A 245 11.52 -12.38 -2.93
N ALA A 246 12.26 -12.77 -3.95
CA ALA A 246 13.55 -12.21 -4.27
C ALA A 246 13.38 -11.06 -5.26
N TYR A 247 14.00 -9.92 -4.98
CA TYR A 247 14.03 -8.75 -5.87
C TYR A 247 15.46 -8.39 -6.25
N TYR A 248 15.61 -7.89 -7.46
CA TYR A 248 16.86 -7.33 -7.95
C TYR A 248 16.63 -6.04 -8.73
N THR A 249 17.42 -5.00 -8.41
CA THR A 249 17.39 -3.72 -9.12
C THR A 249 18.81 -3.35 -9.58
N PRO A 250 19.10 -3.35 -10.89
CA PRO A 250 20.37 -2.83 -11.41
C PRO A 250 20.56 -1.34 -11.12
N ARG A 251 21.78 -0.90 -10.89
CA ARG A 251 22.11 0.54 -10.66
C ARG A 251 21.67 1.48 -11.78
N SER A 252 21.64 1.00 -13.03
CA SER A 252 21.15 1.79 -14.16
C SER A 252 19.65 2.08 -14.05
N VAL A 253 18.87 1.12 -13.60
CA VAL A 253 17.43 1.26 -13.36
C VAL A 253 17.17 2.15 -12.16
N GLU A 254 17.85 1.90 -11.05
CA GLU A 254 17.75 2.70 -9.83
C GLU A 254 17.98 4.19 -10.09
N ARG A 255 19.01 4.55 -10.85
CA ARG A 255 19.29 5.95 -11.22
C ARG A 255 18.15 6.61 -12.01
N ILE A 256 17.51 5.87 -12.92
CA ILE A 256 16.40 6.39 -13.71
C ILE A 256 15.16 6.58 -12.80
N TRP A 257 14.86 5.62 -11.95
CA TRP A 257 13.73 5.72 -11.01
C TRP A 257 13.94 6.84 -10.00
N THR A 258 15.13 7.00 -9.41
CA THR A 258 15.44 8.11 -8.51
C THR A 258 15.18 9.46 -9.20
N ARG A 259 15.67 9.64 -10.45
CA ARG A 259 15.38 10.85 -11.24
C ARG A 259 13.88 11.09 -11.44
N LEU A 260 13.12 10.04 -11.71
CA LEU A 260 11.66 10.15 -11.87
C LEU A 260 10.96 10.51 -10.56
N GLU A 261 11.41 9.98 -9.43
CA GLU A 261 10.89 10.31 -8.10
C GLU A 261 11.19 11.77 -7.73
N GLU A 262 12.41 12.23 -7.92
CA GLU A 262 12.84 13.62 -7.71
C GLU A 262 12.03 14.59 -8.59
N ASP A 263 11.70 14.18 -9.83
CA ASP A 263 10.81 14.93 -10.71
C ASP A 263 9.32 14.80 -10.32
N GLY A 264 8.96 14.04 -9.28
CA GLY A 264 7.59 13.88 -8.80
C GLY A 264 6.69 13.02 -9.68
N GLN A 265 7.27 12.11 -10.47
CA GLN A 265 6.51 11.13 -11.26
C GLN A 265 5.89 10.05 -10.35
N LYS A 266 4.88 9.36 -10.87
CA LYS A 266 4.09 8.38 -10.13
C LYS A 266 4.57 6.95 -10.38
N LEU A 267 5.58 6.51 -9.62
CA LEU A 267 6.16 5.17 -9.71
C LEU A 267 5.40 4.14 -8.87
N PHE A 268 5.76 2.86 -9.02
CA PHE A 268 5.11 1.77 -8.30
C PHE A 268 5.66 1.56 -6.88
N GLY A 269 6.80 2.11 -6.51
CA GLY A 269 7.31 2.06 -5.15
C GLY A 269 8.53 1.15 -4.98
N ASN A 270 8.79 0.73 -3.75
CA ASN A 270 10.03 0.05 -3.37
C ASN A 270 9.99 -1.46 -3.67
N TYR A 271 10.04 -1.82 -4.94
CA TYR A 271 10.14 -3.18 -5.45
C TYR A 271 11.28 -3.26 -6.45
N GLY A 272 11.75 -4.48 -6.78
CA GLY A 272 12.83 -4.65 -7.74
C GLY A 272 12.42 -4.46 -9.21
N ALA A 273 13.39 -4.28 -10.08
CA ALA A 273 13.20 -4.36 -11.53
C ALA A 273 12.89 -5.80 -11.99
N PHE A 274 13.40 -6.76 -11.25
CA PHE A 274 13.11 -8.18 -11.40
C PHE A 274 12.62 -8.71 -10.06
N GLY A 275 11.61 -9.59 -10.09
CA GLY A 275 11.08 -10.24 -8.91
C GLY A 275 10.68 -11.66 -9.22
N VAL A 276 11.01 -12.59 -8.30
CA VAL A 276 10.56 -13.99 -8.35
C VAL A 276 10.13 -14.39 -6.95
N GLY A 277 8.92 -14.90 -6.80
CA GLY A 277 8.39 -15.23 -5.48
C GLY A 277 7.50 -16.45 -5.43
N VAL A 278 7.32 -16.92 -4.21
CA VAL A 278 6.40 -18.01 -3.83
C VAL A 278 5.53 -17.53 -2.68
N TYR A 279 4.24 -17.84 -2.74
CA TYR A 279 3.23 -17.39 -1.80
C TYR A 279 2.23 -18.50 -1.49
N ASN A 280 1.46 -18.35 -0.43
CA ASN A 280 0.38 -19.30 -0.11
C ASN A 280 -0.69 -19.38 -1.23
N GLY A 281 -0.95 -18.29 -1.95
CA GLY A 281 -1.93 -18.27 -3.03
C GLY A 281 -3.37 -18.01 -2.60
N GLN A 282 -3.63 -17.80 -1.32
CA GLN A 282 -4.99 -17.61 -0.78
C GLN A 282 -5.36 -16.13 -0.55
N GLY A 283 -4.38 -15.23 -0.66
CA GLY A 283 -4.57 -13.80 -0.44
C GLY A 283 -4.31 -13.36 0.98
N ILE A 284 -4.67 -12.10 1.23
CA ILE A 284 -4.29 -11.39 2.45
C ILE A 284 -4.74 -12.10 3.73
N SER A 285 -3.81 -12.24 4.69
CA SER A 285 -4.05 -12.79 6.04
C SER A 285 -4.73 -14.16 6.05
N ARG A 286 -4.45 -14.99 5.02
CA ARG A 286 -4.98 -16.34 4.91
C ARG A 286 -3.87 -17.37 4.94
N THR A 287 -4.13 -18.46 5.65
CA THR A 287 -3.28 -19.64 5.64
C THR A 287 -3.52 -20.47 4.38
N GLU A 288 -2.53 -21.27 4.02
CA GLU A 288 -2.66 -22.27 2.96
C GLU A 288 -3.68 -23.36 3.36
N ASN A 289 -4.56 -23.71 2.43
CA ASN A 289 -5.64 -24.69 2.65
C ASN A 289 -5.74 -25.77 1.56
N ASN A 290 -4.91 -25.72 0.52
CA ASN A 290 -5.05 -26.59 -0.65
C ASN A 290 -3.76 -27.28 -1.10
N ASP A 291 -2.71 -27.23 -0.27
CA ASP A 291 -1.34 -27.75 -0.55
C ASP A 291 -0.72 -27.16 -1.84
N GLY A 292 -1.24 -26.04 -2.33
CA GLY A 292 -0.77 -25.35 -3.51
C GLY A 292 0.00 -24.08 -3.16
N VAL A 293 1.12 -23.83 -3.84
CA VAL A 293 1.83 -22.56 -3.73
C VAL A 293 1.63 -21.73 -5.00
N ALA A 294 1.40 -20.45 -4.82
CA ALA A 294 1.44 -19.49 -5.93
C ALA A 294 2.89 -19.17 -6.26
N THR A 295 3.21 -19.18 -7.54
CA THR A 295 4.51 -18.73 -8.05
C THR A 295 4.31 -17.52 -8.95
N VAL A 296 5.20 -16.54 -8.83
CA VAL A 296 5.14 -15.31 -9.59
C VAL A 296 6.54 -14.90 -10.04
N ALA A 297 6.61 -14.35 -11.25
CA ALA A 297 7.82 -13.70 -11.75
C ALA A 297 7.42 -12.37 -12.41
N MET A 298 8.24 -11.34 -12.23
CA MET A 298 8.06 -10.03 -12.87
C MET A 298 9.39 -9.49 -13.39
N ALA A 299 9.30 -8.69 -14.42
CA ALA A 299 10.39 -7.86 -14.91
C ALA A 299 9.84 -6.54 -15.43
N THR A 300 10.53 -5.43 -15.12
CA THR A 300 10.25 -4.12 -15.69
C THR A 300 11.55 -3.38 -15.95
N TRP A 301 11.56 -2.54 -16.99
CA TRP A 301 12.77 -1.82 -17.37
C TRP A 301 12.44 -0.42 -17.88
N PRO A 302 12.98 0.64 -17.24
CA PRO A 302 12.87 2.00 -17.72
C PRO A 302 13.96 2.31 -18.75
N PHE A 303 13.58 2.90 -19.85
CA PHE A 303 14.44 3.38 -20.93
C PHE A 303 14.44 4.91 -20.93
N ALA A 304 15.59 5.52 -20.70
CA ALA A 304 15.76 6.96 -20.90
C ALA A 304 15.80 7.26 -22.40
N LEU A 305 14.95 8.17 -22.85
CA LEU A 305 14.79 8.48 -24.28
C LEU A 305 15.60 9.72 -24.72
N ASP A 306 16.44 10.26 -23.84
CA ASP A 306 17.26 11.45 -24.09
C ASP A 306 18.08 11.35 -25.40
N GLY A 307 18.51 10.15 -25.76
CA GLY A 307 19.29 9.90 -27.00
C GLY A 307 18.48 9.99 -28.32
N LEU A 308 17.14 10.10 -28.25
CA LEU A 308 16.29 10.19 -29.43
C LEU A 308 16.09 11.64 -29.94
N GLY A 309 16.73 12.61 -29.30
CA GLY A 309 16.68 14.01 -29.68
C GLY A 309 16.01 14.93 -28.66
N ALA A 310 16.08 16.23 -28.91
CA ALA A 310 15.66 17.26 -27.94
C ALA A 310 14.17 17.16 -27.54
N ALA A 311 13.31 16.66 -28.41
CA ALA A 311 11.88 16.46 -28.11
C ALA A 311 11.64 15.40 -27.02
N PHE A 312 12.61 14.51 -26.79
CA PHE A 312 12.54 13.43 -25.81
C PHE A 312 13.43 13.68 -24.58
N ALA A 313 13.99 14.88 -24.44
CA ALA A 313 14.87 15.20 -23.33
C ALA A 313 14.17 15.02 -21.99
N GLY A 314 14.73 14.18 -21.12
CA GLY A 314 14.15 13.80 -19.83
C GLY A 314 12.99 12.81 -19.90
N GLN A 315 12.54 12.41 -21.08
CA GLN A 315 11.46 11.45 -21.27
C GLN A 315 11.93 10.03 -20.89
N VAL A 316 11.09 9.29 -20.22
CA VAL A 316 11.32 7.89 -19.86
C VAL A 316 10.14 7.03 -20.32
N PHE A 317 10.47 5.93 -20.97
CA PHE A 317 9.54 4.86 -21.29
C PHE A 317 9.88 3.65 -20.44
N GLU A 318 8.90 3.07 -19.76
CA GLU A 318 9.08 1.84 -18.98
C GLU A 318 8.19 0.75 -19.55
N ALA A 319 8.72 -0.45 -19.71
CA ALA A 319 7.98 -1.60 -20.16
C ALA A 319 8.38 -2.86 -19.41
N GLY A 320 7.44 -3.77 -19.28
CA GLY A 320 7.69 -5.03 -18.60
C GLY A 320 6.48 -5.95 -18.59
N GLY A 321 6.56 -6.97 -17.75
CA GLY A 321 5.48 -7.92 -17.60
C GLY A 321 5.65 -8.79 -16.35
N ALA A 322 4.64 -9.59 -16.10
CA ALA A 322 4.63 -10.54 -14.98
C ALA A 322 3.84 -11.79 -15.36
N ALA A 323 4.21 -12.92 -14.78
CA ALA A 323 3.49 -14.17 -14.89
C ALA A 323 3.18 -14.71 -13.49
N ILE A 324 1.98 -15.23 -13.30
CA ILE A 324 1.56 -15.89 -12.06
C ILE A 324 0.92 -17.23 -12.37
N ARG A 325 1.23 -18.21 -11.54
CA ARG A 325 0.56 -19.51 -11.49
C ARG A 325 0.11 -19.77 -10.07
N ASN A 326 -1.19 -20.00 -9.90
CA ASN A 326 -1.81 -20.19 -8.60
C ASN A 326 -2.90 -21.28 -8.64
N ARG A 327 -3.23 -21.81 -7.48
CA ARG A 327 -4.47 -22.56 -7.21
C ARG A 327 -5.13 -21.94 -5.99
N VAL A 328 -6.32 -21.40 -6.16
CA VAL A 328 -7.01 -20.63 -5.12
C VAL A 328 -8.38 -21.24 -4.80
N GLN A 329 -8.73 -21.29 -3.54
CA GLN A 329 -10.09 -21.50 -3.08
C GLN A 329 -10.81 -20.16 -3.08
N VAL A 330 -11.88 -20.06 -3.88
CA VAL A 330 -12.59 -18.80 -4.11
C VAL A 330 -13.49 -18.49 -2.92
N GLU A 331 -13.47 -17.23 -2.49
CA GLU A 331 -14.41 -16.73 -1.50
C GLU A 331 -15.81 -16.63 -2.10
N GLN A 332 -16.78 -17.29 -1.45
CA GLN A 332 -18.17 -17.29 -1.88
C GLN A 332 -18.91 -16.08 -1.29
N ARG A 333 -19.84 -15.51 -2.05
CA ARG A 333 -20.67 -14.39 -1.57
C ARG A 333 -21.56 -14.78 -0.37
N SER A 334 -21.92 -16.05 -0.27
CA SER A 334 -22.65 -16.62 0.87
C SER A 334 -21.79 -16.75 2.15
N GLY A 335 -20.51 -16.42 2.07
CA GLY A 335 -19.52 -16.65 3.11
C GLY A 335 -18.78 -17.97 2.95
N GLY A 336 -17.56 -18.03 3.48
CA GLY A 336 -16.68 -19.19 3.39
C GLY A 336 -15.94 -19.32 2.05
N LEU A 337 -15.18 -20.40 1.92
CA LEU A 337 -14.40 -20.72 0.74
C LEU A 337 -15.08 -21.84 -0.08
N SER A 338 -14.76 -21.89 -1.36
CA SER A 338 -15.16 -23.02 -2.21
C SER A 338 -14.53 -24.33 -1.71
N SER A 339 -15.25 -25.44 -1.84
CA SER A 339 -14.75 -26.77 -1.47
C SER A 339 -13.59 -27.26 -2.34
N ALA A 340 -13.49 -26.72 -3.57
CA ALA A 340 -12.43 -27.05 -4.51
C ALA A 340 -11.52 -25.84 -4.75
N ALA A 341 -10.24 -26.11 -5.04
CA ALA A 341 -9.30 -25.10 -5.51
C ALA A 341 -9.25 -25.05 -7.03
N PHE A 342 -9.23 -23.83 -7.58
CA PHE A 342 -9.26 -23.56 -9.02
C PHE A 342 -7.93 -23.00 -9.48
N ALA A 343 -7.52 -23.35 -10.69
CA ALA A 343 -6.33 -22.75 -11.30
C ALA A 343 -6.59 -21.27 -11.62
N ASP A 344 -5.63 -20.41 -11.28
CA ASP A 344 -5.53 -19.01 -11.69
C ASP A 344 -4.13 -18.76 -12.24
N GLU A 345 -4.02 -18.73 -13.57
CA GLU A 345 -2.77 -18.61 -14.30
C GLU A 345 -2.87 -17.45 -15.27
N ARG A 346 -1.97 -16.48 -15.15
CA ARG A 346 -2.02 -15.25 -15.95
C ARG A 346 -0.64 -14.81 -16.41
N LEU A 347 -0.63 -14.15 -17.56
CA LEU A 347 0.47 -13.38 -18.10
C LEU A 347 0.00 -11.94 -18.25
N GLY A 348 0.75 -10.98 -17.71
CA GLY A 348 0.49 -9.55 -17.82
C GLY A 348 1.65 -8.83 -18.47
N ILE A 349 1.36 -7.76 -19.21
CA ILE A 349 2.34 -6.82 -19.74
C ILE A 349 1.93 -5.39 -19.37
N HIS A 350 2.93 -4.51 -19.28
CA HIS A 350 2.69 -3.09 -19.06
C HIS A 350 3.63 -2.23 -19.89
N ALA A 351 3.19 -1.00 -20.16
CA ALA A 351 3.99 0.02 -20.80
C ALA A 351 3.59 1.40 -20.27
N ILE A 352 4.57 2.22 -19.94
CA ILE A 352 4.38 3.54 -19.36
C ILE A 352 5.31 4.52 -20.05
N LEU A 353 4.75 5.59 -20.60
CA LEU A 353 5.50 6.79 -20.98
C LEU A 353 5.21 7.83 -19.89
N TYR A 354 6.21 8.13 -19.08
CA TYR A 354 6.03 9.08 -17.97
C TYR A 354 5.73 10.48 -18.51
N PRO A 355 4.70 11.20 -17.97
CA PRO A 355 4.25 12.45 -18.58
C PRO A 355 5.30 13.57 -18.51
N GLN A 356 5.68 14.08 -19.71
CA GLN A 356 6.60 15.20 -19.85
C GLN A 356 6.35 15.97 -21.16
N PRO A 357 5.31 16.83 -21.27
CA PRO A 357 4.19 16.98 -20.35
C PRO A 357 3.08 15.94 -20.50
N ILE A 358 3.07 15.16 -21.60
CA ILE A 358 2.06 14.15 -21.93
C ILE A 358 2.69 12.77 -21.78
N GLY A 359 1.93 11.84 -21.25
CA GLY A 359 2.31 10.45 -21.11
C GLY A 359 1.14 9.50 -21.28
N PHE A 360 1.44 8.21 -21.27
CA PHE A 360 0.41 7.18 -21.25
C PHE A 360 0.85 6.04 -20.34
N GLN A 361 -0.12 5.26 -19.90
CA GLN A 361 0.09 4.04 -19.13
C GLN A 361 -0.91 3.00 -19.61
N ALA A 362 -0.42 1.82 -19.90
CA ALA A 362 -1.26 0.70 -20.30
C ALA A 362 -0.78 -0.57 -19.59
N GLU A 363 -1.74 -1.42 -19.24
CA GLU A 363 -1.48 -2.71 -18.65
C GLU A 363 -2.58 -3.68 -19.08
N TRP A 364 -2.20 -4.89 -19.45
CA TRP A 364 -3.13 -5.92 -19.92
C TRP A 364 -2.70 -7.29 -19.48
N ASN A 365 -3.67 -8.11 -19.06
CA ASN A 365 -3.40 -9.50 -18.72
C ASN A 365 -4.33 -10.46 -19.45
N TRP A 366 -3.84 -11.67 -19.66
CA TRP A 366 -4.53 -12.82 -20.24
C TRP A 366 -4.28 -14.04 -19.37
N GLY A 367 -5.22 -14.96 -19.38
CA GLY A 367 -5.04 -16.19 -18.65
C GLY A 367 -6.31 -17.00 -18.51
N ARG A 368 -6.33 -17.77 -17.45
CA ARG A 368 -7.52 -18.53 -17.01
C ARG A 368 -7.64 -18.43 -15.50
N GLY A 369 -8.85 -18.34 -15.02
CA GLY A 369 -9.12 -18.22 -13.59
C GLY A 369 -10.53 -18.70 -13.24
N PRO A 370 -10.85 -18.75 -11.95
CA PRO A 370 -12.17 -19.14 -11.48
C PRO A 370 -13.23 -18.11 -11.89
N GLU A 371 -14.34 -18.58 -12.40
CA GLU A 371 -15.52 -17.79 -12.76
C GLU A 371 -16.78 -18.56 -12.43
N TYR A 372 -17.81 -17.86 -11.92
CA TYR A 372 -19.11 -18.46 -11.70
C TYR A 372 -19.83 -18.68 -13.03
N ASP A 373 -20.10 -19.95 -13.35
CA ASP A 373 -20.85 -20.35 -14.53
C ASP A 373 -22.35 -20.44 -14.20
N ARG A 374 -23.12 -19.48 -14.72
CA ARG A 374 -24.57 -19.40 -14.48
C ARG A 374 -25.35 -20.60 -15.05
N ALA A 375 -24.86 -21.18 -16.15
CA ALA A 375 -25.55 -22.31 -16.79
C ALA A 375 -25.45 -23.59 -15.96
N SER A 376 -24.30 -23.85 -15.36
CA SER A 376 -24.06 -25.00 -14.48
C SER A 376 -24.19 -24.68 -12.99
N GLN A 377 -24.45 -23.42 -12.64
CA GLN A 377 -24.50 -22.94 -11.25
C GLN A 377 -23.30 -23.38 -10.41
N SER A 378 -22.13 -23.35 -11.01
CA SER A 378 -20.88 -23.80 -10.38
C SER A 378 -19.70 -22.90 -10.74
N ILE A 379 -18.67 -22.91 -9.89
CA ILE A 379 -17.42 -22.22 -10.19
C ILE A 379 -16.61 -23.11 -11.14
N ARG A 380 -16.11 -22.53 -12.22
CA ARG A 380 -15.26 -23.20 -13.24
C ARG A 380 -14.07 -22.34 -13.61
N THR A 381 -12.95 -22.97 -13.93
CA THR A 381 -11.82 -22.27 -14.53
C THR A 381 -12.15 -21.92 -15.99
N LYS A 382 -12.16 -20.62 -16.32
CA LYS A 382 -12.45 -20.10 -17.66
C LYS A 382 -11.36 -19.16 -18.15
N PRO A 383 -11.24 -18.94 -19.47
CA PRO A 383 -10.37 -17.90 -20.01
C PRO A 383 -10.77 -16.51 -19.51
N LEU A 384 -9.78 -15.69 -19.19
CA LEU A 384 -9.97 -14.29 -18.81
C LEU A 384 -9.01 -13.39 -19.56
N ASN A 385 -9.39 -12.14 -19.75
CA ASN A 385 -8.48 -11.10 -20.21
C ASN A 385 -9.00 -9.72 -19.81
N GLY A 386 -8.09 -8.78 -19.65
CA GLY A 386 -8.44 -7.40 -19.39
C GLY A 386 -7.29 -6.55 -18.91
N GLY A 387 -7.55 -5.28 -18.86
CA GLY A 387 -6.59 -4.27 -18.49
C GLY A 387 -7.12 -2.87 -18.70
N TYR A 388 -6.22 -1.94 -18.91
CA TYR A 388 -6.57 -0.53 -19.14
C TYR A 388 -5.56 0.17 -20.04
N VAL A 389 -6.02 1.28 -20.61
CA VAL A 389 -5.19 2.29 -21.26
C VAL A 389 -5.55 3.64 -20.64
N GLN A 390 -4.54 4.40 -20.25
CA GLN A 390 -4.67 5.69 -19.61
C GLN A 390 -3.76 6.71 -20.30
N THR A 391 -4.31 7.85 -20.64
CA THR A 391 -3.53 9.04 -20.99
C THR A 391 -3.41 9.94 -19.78
N MET A 392 -2.30 10.63 -19.65
CA MET A 392 -2.05 11.53 -18.51
C MET A 392 -1.22 12.72 -18.95
N GLY A 393 -1.51 13.86 -18.34
CA GLY A 393 -0.76 15.08 -18.49
C GLY A 393 -0.06 15.46 -17.19
N ARG A 394 0.93 16.35 -17.29
CA ARG A 394 1.60 16.91 -16.13
C ARG A 394 1.70 18.43 -16.27
N VAL A 395 1.05 19.13 -15.38
CA VAL A 395 1.11 20.58 -15.24
C VAL A 395 1.92 20.91 -14.01
N LYS A 396 3.16 21.40 -14.21
CA LYS A 396 4.10 21.68 -13.10
C LYS A 396 3.75 22.95 -12.33
N ALA A 397 3.19 23.96 -13.05
CA ALA A 397 2.82 25.24 -12.46
C ALA A 397 1.42 25.66 -12.87
N SER A 398 0.56 25.93 -11.89
CA SER A 398 -0.74 26.54 -12.08
C SER A 398 -1.12 27.30 -10.80
N PRO A 399 -2.14 28.19 -10.83
CA PRO A 399 -2.67 28.86 -9.64
C PRO A 399 -3.17 27.90 -8.56
N LEU A 400 -3.51 26.66 -8.94
CA LEU A 400 -3.97 25.60 -8.04
C LEU A 400 -2.84 24.65 -7.58
N GLY A 401 -1.57 24.94 -7.93
CA GLY A 401 -0.44 24.05 -7.70
C GLY A 401 -0.24 23.04 -8.84
N PRO A 402 0.74 22.13 -8.73
CA PRO A 402 0.99 21.09 -9.72
C PRO A 402 -0.15 20.05 -9.71
N PHE A 403 -0.58 19.61 -10.89
CA PHE A 403 -1.59 18.56 -11.02
C PHE A 403 -1.36 17.66 -12.25
N MET A 404 -1.94 16.47 -12.22
CA MET A 404 -1.85 15.46 -13.28
C MET A 404 -3.25 15.07 -13.76
N PRO A 405 -3.80 15.70 -14.80
CA PRO A 405 -5.06 15.27 -15.40
C PRO A 405 -4.86 13.93 -16.12
N TYR A 406 -5.87 13.10 -16.09
CA TYR A 406 -5.83 11.80 -16.77
C TYR A 406 -7.21 11.43 -17.31
N ALA A 407 -7.22 10.56 -18.32
CA ALA A 407 -8.38 9.83 -18.79
C ALA A 407 -8.02 8.35 -18.92
N ARG A 408 -8.92 7.47 -18.51
CA ARG A 408 -8.72 6.01 -18.51
C ARG A 408 -9.90 5.32 -19.17
N TRP A 409 -9.57 4.35 -20.02
CA TRP A 409 -10.48 3.31 -20.46
C TRP A 409 -10.00 1.97 -19.91
N GLN A 410 -10.93 1.13 -19.49
CA GLN A 410 -10.63 -0.21 -18.98
C GLN A 410 -11.62 -1.24 -19.51
N TYR A 411 -11.17 -2.47 -19.59
CA TYR A 411 -11.95 -3.62 -19.99
C TYR A 411 -11.54 -4.83 -19.18
N TYR A 412 -12.52 -5.64 -18.80
CA TYR A 412 -12.26 -6.93 -18.17
C TYR A 412 -13.36 -7.94 -18.55
N ARG A 413 -12.90 -9.14 -18.85
CA ARG A 413 -13.74 -10.33 -19.04
C ARG A 413 -13.14 -11.46 -18.21
N GLY A 414 -13.91 -11.95 -17.22
CA GLY A 414 -13.52 -12.97 -16.27
C GLY A 414 -14.38 -12.89 -15.01
N GLY A 415 -14.26 -13.84 -14.11
CA GLY A 415 -15.01 -13.92 -12.88
C GLY A 415 -14.32 -13.34 -11.67
#